data_568c71f27660801c43ec05ea46804c6c
#
_entry.id   568c71f27660801c43ec05ea46804c6c
#
_cell.length_a   1.000
_cell.length_b   1.000
_cell.length_c   1.000
_cell.angle_alpha   90.00
_cell.angle_beta   90.00
_cell.angle_gamma   90.00
#
_symmetry.space_group_name_H-M   'P 1'
#
loop_
_entity.id
_entity.type
_entity.pdbx_description
1 polymer ?
#
loop_
_entity_poly.entity_id
_entity_poly.type
_entity_poly.pdbx_seq_one_letter_code
_entity_poly.pdbx_strand_id
1 'polypeptide(L)'
;MGIDAEQRGMVMLDIVAVPAFSDNYLWLVHDEASGDTAVVDPGDATPVLTDAEKRGWAITQVWNTHWHPDHTGGNQAIKAATGARISGPAGENIPGRDVALSEGDEVRLGEHVGRVVEVPGHTLGHIALIFDDDRVAFVGDTLFAMGCGRLFEGTAEQMYANMQRIAGLPEDVRIYCGH
;
A
#
# COMPACT_ATOMS: atom_id res chain seq x y z
N MET A 1 -17.35 26.09 25.17
CA MET A 1 -18.30 25.21 24.48
C MET A 1 -17.47 24.30 23.59
N GLY A 2 -17.24 23.08 24.06
CA GLY A 2 -16.51 22.08 23.29
C GLY A 2 -17.44 21.51 22.23
N ILE A 3 -16.99 21.53 21.00
CA ILE A 3 -17.67 20.81 19.92
C ILE A 3 -17.29 19.34 20.10
N ASP A 4 -18.31 18.50 20.29
CA ASP A 4 -18.21 17.05 20.47
C ASP A 4 -17.41 16.40 19.34
N ALA A 5 -16.47 15.53 19.72
CA ALA A 5 -15.63 14.74 18.79
C ALA A 5 -16.45 13.73 17.94
N GLU A 6 -17.75 13.60 18.20
CA GLU A 6 -18.66 12.64 17.51
C GLU A 6 -19.27 13.14 16.19
N GLN A 7 -18.97 14.36 15.73
CA GLN A 7 -19.51 14.92 14.49
C GLN A 7 -18.48 15.17 13.38
N ARG A 8 -17.29 14.68 13.48
CA ARG A 8 -16.41 14.55 12.30
C ARG A 8 -16.88 13.32 11.53
N GLY A 9 -17.73 13.54 10.52
CA GLY A 9 -17.98 12.49 9.54
C GLY A 9 -16.61 11.95 9.08
N MET A 10 -16.38 10.65 9.29
CA MET A 10 -15.15 9.99 8.92
C MET A 10 -14.96 10.20 7.41
N VAL A 11 -14.04 11.09 7.02
CA VAL A 11 -13.64 11.26 5.62
C VAL A 11 -12.95 9.94 5.28
N MET A 12 -13.51 9.20 4.35
CA MET A 12 -12.93 7.93 3.92
C MET A 12 -11.81 8.18 2.92
N LEU A 13 -10.79 7.34 2.92
CA LEU A 13 -9.78 7.32 1.87
C LEU A 13 -10.42 7.04 0.51
N ASP A 14 -10.13 7.88 -0.48
CA ASP A 14 -10.51 7.62 -1.87
C ASP A 14 -9.44 6.74 -2.52
N ILE A 15 -9.79 5.51 -2.87
CA ILE A 15 -8.85 4.49 -3.35
C ILE A 15 -9.21 4.10 -4.78
N VAL A 16 -8.24 4.28 -5.68
CA VAL A 16 -8.41 4.06 -7.11
C VAL A 16 -7.40 3.06 -7.64
N ALA A 17 -7.91 2.07 -8.38
CA ALA A 17 -7.07 1.15 -9.14
C ALA A 17 -6.56 1.81 -10.42
N VAL A 18 -5.26 1.83 -10.62
CA VAL A 18 -4.61 2.20 -11.87
C VAL A 18 -4.04 0.92 -12.49
N PRO A 19 -4.66 0.36 -13.54
CA PRO A 19 -4.16 -0.83 -14.19
C PRO A 19 -2.81 -0.59 -14.86
N ALA A 20 -1.90 -1.55 -14.73
CA ALA A 20 -0.60 -1.54 -15.38
C ALA A 20 -0.19 -2.94 -15.82
N PHE A 21 0.76 -3.02 -16.76
CA PHE A 21 1.24 -4.27 -17.34
C PHE A 21 0.10 -5.16 -17.87
N SER A 22 0.09 -6.46 -17.53
CA SER A 22 -0.96 -7.39 -17.95
C SER A 22 -2.09 -7.51 -16.92
N ASP A 23 -1.78 -7.40 -15.61
CA ASP A 23 -2.70 -7.71 -14.52
C ASP A 23 -2.38 -7.01 -13.19
N ASN A 24 -1.42 -6.07 -13.16
CA ASN A 24 -1.10 -5.32 -11.94
C ASN A 24 -2.13 -4.24 -11.64
N TYR A 25 -2.41 -4.07 -10.36
CA TYR A 25 -3.11 -2.91 -9.81
C TYR A 25 -2.12 -2.03 -9.04
N LEU A 26 -1.94 -0.79 -9.50
CA LEU A 26 -1.25 0.26 -8.77
C LEU A 26 -2.32 1.08 -8.06
N TRP A 27 -2.23 1.23 -6.72
CA TRP A 27 -3.32 1.85 -5.96
C TRP A 27 -2.99 3.31 -5.63
N LEU A 28 -3.74 4.26 -6.19
CA LEU A 28 -3.75 5.64 -5.71
C LEU A 28 -4.67 5.73 -4.49
N VAL A 29 -4.17 6.31 -3.42
CA VAL A 29 -4.86 6.47 -2.13
C VAL A 29 -4.84 7.95 -1.79
N HIS A 30 -5.99 8.60 -1.78
CA HIS A 30 -6.12 10.05 -1.58
C HIS A 30 -6.93 10.36 -0.31
N ASP A 31 -6.43 11.30 0.46
CA ASP A 31 -7.15 11.94 1.55
C ASP A 31 -7.57 13.36 1.15
N GLU A 32 -8.88 13.56 0.92
CA GLU A 32 -9.42 14.87 0.53
C GLU A 32 -9.18 15.95 1.60
N ALA A 33 -9.11 15.57 2.87
CA ALA A 33 -8.97 16.52 3.98
C ALA A 33 -7.58 17.16 4.03
N SER A 34 -6.52 16.37 3.81
CA SER A 34 -5.14 16.88 3.75
C SER A 34 -4.72 17.30 2.34
N GLY A 35 -5.36 16.74 1.31
CA GLY A 35 -4.95 16.87 -0.09
C GLY A 35 -3.78 15.96 -0.47
N ASP A 36 -3.29 15.13 0.45
CA ASP A 36 -2.20 14.20 0.22
C ASP A 36 -2.64 12.97 -0.57
N THR A 37 -1.75 12.45 -1.39
CA THR A 37 -1.95 11.19 -2.10
C THR A 37 -0.74 10.29 -1.93
N ALA A 38 -1.00 9.04 -1.55
CA ALA A 38 -0.02 7.97 -1.62
C ALA A 38 -0.27 7.10 -2.85
N VAL A 39 0.76 6.45 -3.36
CA VAL A 39 0.62 5.35 -4.32
C VAL A 39 1.24 4.09 -3.74
N VAL A 40 0.49 2.98 -3.80
CA VAL A 40 0.97 1.66 -3.36
C VAL A 40 1.44 0.87 -4.57
N ASP A 41 2.64 0.32 -4.47
CA ASP A 41 3.29 -0.56 -5.44
C ASP A 41 3.30 -0.05 -6.89
N PRO A 42 3.85 1.17 -7.14
CA PRO A 42 3.89 1.72 -8.48
C PRO A 42 4.95 1.05 -9.36
N GLY A 43 4.61 -0.05 -10.01
CA GLY A 43 5.51 -0.73 -10.95
C GLY A 43 5.85 0.11 -12.18
N ASP A 44 4.93 0.99 -12.61
CA ASP A 44 5.11 1.95 -13.71
C ASP A 44 4.64 3.35 -13.25
N ALA A 45 5.51 4.34 -13.46
CA ALA A 45 5.21 5.73 -13.09
C ALA A 45 4.20 6.39 -14.04
N THR A 46 4.21 6.05 -15.33
CA THR A 46 3.45 6.77 -16.35
C THR A 46 1.94 6.73 -16.11
N PRO A 47 1.30 5.57 -15.93
CA PRO A 47 -0.14 5.52 -15.70
C PRO A 47 -0.54 6.20 -14.38
N VAL A 48 0.29 6.08 -13.33
CA VAL A 48 0.06 6.67 -12.01
C VAL A 48 0.07 8.20 -12.08
N LEU A 49 1.13 8.78 -12.65
CA LEU A 49 1.27 10.24 -12.79
C LEU A 49 0.14 10.82 -13.66
N THR A 50 -0.21 10.12 -14.75
CA THR A 50 -1.29 10.54 -15.65
C THR A 50 -2.66 10.53 -14.95
N ASP A 51 -2.96 9.52 -14.16
CA ASP A 51 -4.26 9.42 -13.48
C ASP A 51 -4.36 10.41 -12.31
N ALA A 52 -3.28 10.58 -11.56
CA ALA A 52 -3.19 11.59 -10.49
C ALA A 52 -3.37 13.01 -11.05
N GLU A 53 -2.70 13.35 -12.17
CA GLU A 53 -2.85 14.65 -12.84
C GLU A 53 -4.30 14.91 -13.29
N LYS A 54 -4.97 13.92 -13.91
CA LYS A 54 -6.37 14.04 -14.31
C LYS A 54 -7.31 14.30 -13.15
N ARG A 55 -6.98 13.80 -11.96
CA ARG A 55 -7.77 13.99 -10.72
C ARG A 55 -7.41 15.28 -9.99
N GLY A 56 -6.29 15.93 -10.33
CA GLY A 56 -5.75 17.05 -9.59
C GLY A 56 -5.13 16.63 -8.25
N TRP A 57 -4.69 15.38 -8.11
CA TRP A 57 -4.11 14.82 -6.90
C TRP A 57 -2.60 14.97 -6.89
N ALA A 58 -2.03 15.47 -5.80
CA ALA A 58 -0.60 15.62 -5.60
C ALA A 58 -0.02 14.38 -4.90
N ILE A 59 0.77 13.58 -5.61
CA ILE A 59 1.42 12.41 -5.01
C ILE A 59 2.53 12.89 -4.09
N THR A 60 2.39 12.62 -2.79
CA THR A 60 3.34 13.00 -1.75
C THR A 60 4.08 11.80 -1.17
N GLN A 61 3.56 10.58 -1.36
CA GLN A 61 4.12 9.35 -0.82
C GLN A 61 4.05 8.19 -1.81
N VAL A 62 5.03 7.29 -1.69
CA VAL A 62 5.05 5.97 -2.33
C VAL A 62 5.20 4.94 -1.23
N TRP A 63 4.36 3.91 -1.22
CA TRP A 63 4.44 2.79 -0.29
C TRP A 63 4.65 1.50 -1.06
N ASN A 64 5.73 0.76 -0.78
CA ASN A 64 5.97 -0.53 -1.38
C ASN A 64 5.70 -1.66 -0.38
N THR A 65 5.06 -2.71 -0.86
CA THR A 65 4.83 -3.93 -0.08
C THR A 65 6.02 -4.88 -0.15
N HIS A 66 6.70 -4.95 -1.30
CA HIS A 66 7.88 -5.79 -1.54
C HIS A 66 8.72 -5.27 -2.71
N TRP A 67 9.84 -5.95 -3.02
CA TRP A 67 10.89 -5.45 -3.91
C TRP A 67 10.70 -5.74 -5.40
N HIS A 68 9.78 -6.57 -5.83
CA HIS A 68 9.67 -6.97 -7.24
C HIS A 68 9.53 -5.76 -8.17
N PRO A 69 10.14 -5.84 -9.38
CA PRO A 69 10.20 -4.68 -10.29
C PRO A 69 8.83 -4.16 -10.72
N ASP A 70 7.85 -5.02 -10.85
CA ASP A 70 6.48 -4.67 -11.21
C ASP A 70 5.68 -4.01 -10.07
N HIS A 71 6.28 -3.89 -8.87
CA HIS A 71 5.78 -3.11 -7.72
C HIS A 71 6.63 -1.89 -7.40
N THR A 72 7.87 -1.83 -7.86
CA THR A 72 8.84 -0.78 -7.49
C THR A 72 9.42 0.01 -8.67
N GLY A 73 9.18 -0.45 -9.90
CA GLY A 73 9.82 0.11 -11.10
C GLY A 73 9.53 1.58 -11.34
N GLY A 74 8.39 2.10 -10.89
CA GLY A 74 7.99 3.49 -11.00
C GLY A 74 8.57 4.42 -9.92
N ASN A 75 9.09 3.88 -8.83
CA ASN A 75 9.50 4.63 -7.63
C ASN A 75 10.34 5.87 -7.93
N GLN A 76 11.47 5.67 -8.62
CA GLN A 76 12.42 6.76 -8.86
C GLN A 76 11.87 7.84 -9.79
N ALA A 77 11.08 7.45 -10.81
CA ALA A 77 10.46 8.38 -11.73
C ALA A 77 9.37 9.21 -11.05
N ILE A 78 8.54 8.59 -10.19
CA ILE A 78 7.54 9.30 -9.38
C ILE A 78 8.25 10.26 -8.43
N LYS A 79 9.27 9.81 -7.70
CA LYS A 79 10.04 10.68 -6.79
C LYS A 79 10.68 11.86 -7.51
N ALA A 80 11.25 11.64 -8.69
CA ALA A 80 11.83 12.71 -9.50
C ALA A 80 10.79 13.73 -9.97
N ALA A 81 9.58 13.29 -10.31
CA ALA A 81 8.52 14.15 -10.81
C ALA A 81 7.79 14.93 -9.69
N THR A 82 7.63 14.34 -8.51
CA THR A 82 6.74 14.85 -7.45
C THR A 82 7.45 15.22 -6.15
N GLY A 83 8.65 14.70 -5.92
CA GLY A 83 9.34 14.78 -4.63
C GLY A 83 8.80 13.80 -3.58
N ALA A 84 7.93 12.84 -3.97
CA ALA A 84 7.30 11.89 -3.06
C ALA A 84 8.30 11.12 -2.22
N ARG A 85 7.96 10.89 -0.95
CA ARG A 85 8.75 10.10 0.00
C ARG A 85 8.45 8.61 -0.19
N ILE A 86 9.46 7.80 -0.38
CA ILE A 86 9.33 6.36 -0.60
C ILE A 86 9.54 5.61 0.71
N SER A 87 8.52 4.86 1.12
CA SER A 87 8.54 3.95 2.27
C SER A 87 8.36 2.51 1.81
N GLY A 88 9.06 1.58 2.43
CA GLY A 88 8.95 0.16 2.08
C GLY A 88 9.70 -0.73 3.06
N PRO A 89 9.56 -2.07 2.94
CA PRO A 89 10.06 -3.01 3.93
C PRO A 89 11.56 -2.87 4.20
N ALA A 90 11.93 -2.92 5.48
CA ALA A 90 13.32 -2.82 5.94
C ALA A 90 14.16 -4.00 5.43
N GLY A 91 13.57 -5.18 5.36
CA GLY A 91 14.23 -6.43 4.95
C GLY A 91 14.50 -6.55 3.45
N GLU A 92 14.11 -5.57 2.63
CA GLU A 92 14.22 -5.65 1.18
C GLU A 92 14.94 -4.44 0.56
N ASN A 93 15.46 -4.63 -0.66
CA ASN A 93 16.12 -3.57 -1.41
C ASN A 93 15.10 -2.80 -2.27
N ILE A 94 14.45 -1.80 -1.67
CA ILE A 94 13.47 -0.95 -2.35
C ILE A 94 14.18 0.22 -3.04
N PRO A 95 14.05 0.39 -4.37
CA PRO A 95 14.69 1.48 -5.11
C PRO A 95 14.24 2.86 -4.62
N GLY A 96 15.20 3.70 -4.24
CA GLY A 96 14.95 5.08 -3.82
C GLY A 96 14.31 5.25 -2.44
N ARG A 97 14.24 4.18 -1.63
CA ARG A 97 13.63 4.18 -0.30
C ARG A 97 14.23 5.25 0.63
N ASP A 98 13.34 6.04 1.24
CA ASP A 98 13.66 7.03 2.27
C ASP A 98 13.39 6.50 3.68
N VAL A 99 12.37 5.64 3.82
CA VAL A 99 11.92 5.09 5.10
C VAL A 99 11.87 3.58 5.04
N ALA A 100 12.59 2.93 5.93
CA ALA A 100 12.53 1.49 6.15
C ALA A 100 11.41 1.18 7.14
N LEU A 101 10.52 0.24 6.79
CA LEU A 101 9.37 -0.19 7.57
C LEU A 101 9.54 -1.63 8.06
N SER A 102 9.18 -1.86 9.32
CA SER A 102 9.20 -3.17 9.98
C SER A 102 7.86 -3.45 10.68
N GLU A 103 7.66 -4.67 11.16
CA GLU A 103 6.46 -5.06 11.94
C GLU A 103 6.14 -4.03 13.02
N GLY A 104 4.91 -3.53 13.03
CA GLY A 104 4.41 -2.58 14.01
C GLY A 104 4.72 -1.11 13.73
N ASP A 105 5.52 -0.78 12.73
CA ASP A 105 5.67 0.60 12.25
C ASP A 105 4.36 1.10 11.64
N GLU A 106 4.29 2.41 11.36
CA GLU A 106 3.11 3.04 10.79
C GLU A 106 3.44 3.85 9.53
N VAL A 107 2.50 3.86 8.58
CA VAL A 107 2.40 4.87 7.54
C VAL A 107 1.22 5.78 7.83
N ARG A 108 1.29 7.03 7.37
CA ARG A 108 0.21 8.01 7.60
C ARG A 108 -0.11 8.79 6.35
N LEU A 109 -1.41 9.01 6.11
CA LEU A 109 -1.92 9.91 5.09
C LEU A 109 -2.96 10.82 5.76
N GLY A 110 -2.61 12.10 5.97
CA GLY A 110 -3.41 12.95 6.83
C GLY A 110 -3.58 12.36 8.23
N GLU A 111 -4.83 12.18 8.65
CA GLU A 111 -5.18 11.56 9.94
C GLU A 111 -5.28 10.01 9.86
N HIS A 112 -5.25 9.44 8.66
CA HIS A 112 -5.36 7.99 8.45
C HIS A 112 -4.05 7.28 8.80
N VAL A 113 -4.14 6.21 9.58
CA VAL A 113 -2.99 5.46 10.09
C VAL A 113 -3.05 4.02 9.62
N GLY A 114 -2.04 3.62 8.85
CA GLY A 114 -1.84 2.25 8.44
C GLY A 114 -0.71 1.59 9.22
N ARG A 115 -1.00 0.51 9.94
CA ARG A 115 0.04 -0.29 10.59
C ARG A 115 0.71 -1.24 9.62
N VAL A 116 2.00 -1.43 9.79
CA VAL A 116 2.83 -2.35 9.02
C VAL A 116 2.75 -3.75 9.63
N VAL A 117 2.52 -4.74 8.79
CA VAL A 117 2.48 -6.16 9.17
C VAL A 117 3.41 -6.94 8.26
N GLU A 118 4.41 -7.61 8.81
CA GLU A 118 5.27 -8.50 8.04
C GLU A 118 4.52 -9.76 7.62
N VAL A 119 4.56 -10.07 6.33
CA VAL A 119 3.85 -11.22 5.72
C VAL A 119 4.81 -12.02 4.82
N PRO A 120 5.88 -12.60 5.39
CA PRO A 120 6.88 -13.34 4.61
C PRO A 120 6.27 -14.56 3.92
N GLY A 121 6.67 -14.80 2.68
CA GLY A 121 6.18 -15.94 1.89
C GLY A 121 6.46 -15.76 0.41
N HIS A 122 5.79 -14.80 -0.23
CA HIS A 122 6.07 -14.42 -1.62
C HIS A 122 7.51 -13.91 -1.74
N THR A 123 7.88 -12.92 -0.94
CA THR A 123 9.26 -12.56 -0.61
C THR A 123 9.47 -12.66 0.91
N LEU A 124 10.72 -12.67 1.39
CA LEU A 124 10.99 -12.80 2.83
C LEU A 124 10.72 -11.51 3.60
N GLY A 125 10.88 -10.35 2.98
CA GLY A 125 10.65 -9.07 3.62
C GLY A 125 9.29 -8.45 3.30
N HIS A 126 8.37 -9.17 2.65
CA HIS A 126 7.05 -8.66 2.25
C HIS A 126 6.26 -8.11 3.45
N ILE A 127 5.66 -6.93 3.27
CA ILE A 127 4.78 -6.30 4.26
C ILE A 127 3.38 -6.06 3.70
N ALA A 128 2.40 -6.01 4.57
CA ALA A 128 1.07 -5.48 4.31
C ALA A 128 0.85 -4.19 5.09
N LEU A 129 0.00 -3.30 4.58
CA LEU A 129 -0.40 -2.05 5.23
C LEU A 129 -1.87 -2.16 5.59
N ILE A 130 -2.21 -2.09 6.89
CA ILE A 130 -3.57 -2.29 7.38
C ILE A 130 -4.05 -1.03 8.08
N PHE A 131 -5.07 -0.40 7.52
CA PHE A 131 -5.75 0.78 8.05
C PHE A 131 -7.01 0.29 8.79
N ASP A 132 -6.87 0.02 10.07
CA ASP A 132 -7.92 -0.61 10.88
C ASP A 132 -9.18 0.28 10.98
N ASP A 133 -9.03 1.59 11.14
CA ASP A 133 -10.13 2.54 11.23
C ASP A 133 -10.85 2.72 9.88
N ASP A 134 -10.12 2.68 8.76
CA ASP A 134 -10.65 2.81 7.41
C ASP A 134 -11.20 1.50 6.84
N ARG A 135 -10.98 0.38 7.52
CA ARG A 135 -11.33 -0.97 7.04
C ARG A 135 -10.71 -1.30 5.69
N VAL A 136 -9.39 -1.04 5.57
CA VAL A 136 -8.62 -1.20 4.33
C VAL A 136 -7.33 -1.94 4.62
N ALA A 137 -6.95 -2.88 3.74
CA ALA A 137 -5.67 -3.56 3.78
C ALA A 137 -5.05 -3.68 2.39
N PHE A 138 -3.84 -3.16 2.22
CA PHE A 138 -3.01 -3.38 1.04
C PHE A 138 -2.09 -4.56 1.32
N VAL A 139 -2.27 -5.65 0.60
CA VAL A 139 -1.63 -6.94 0.91
C VAL A 139 -0.60 -7.36 -0.15
N GLY A 140 -0.37 -6.53 -1.18
CA GLY A 140 0.55 -6.84 -2.27
C GLY A 140 0.28 -8.24 -2.85
N ASP A 141 1.32 -9.06 -2.90
CA ASP A 141 1.28 -10.41 -3.46
C ASP A 141 1.09 -11.51 -2.40
N THR A 142 0.56 -11.16 -1.24
CA THR A 142 0.23 -12.17 -0.23
C THR A 142 -1.08 -12.88 -0.55
N LEU A 143 -2.16 -12.14 -0.82
CA LEU A 143 -3.49 -12.68 -1.10
C LEU A 143 -4.07 -12.06 -2.37
N PHE A 144 -4.65 -12.88 -3.24
CA PHE A 144 -5.39 -12.48 -4.44
C PHE A 144 -6.85 -12.94 -4.34
N ALA A 145 -7.69 -12.49 -5.29
CA ALA A 145 -9.11 -12.85 -5.33
C ALA A 145 -9.34 -14.37 -5.37
N MET A 146 -8.45 -15.14 -6.02
CA MET A 146 -8.57 -16.58 -6.22
C MET A 146 -7.28 -17.34 -5.88
N GLY A 147 -6.47 -16.84 -4.96
CA GLY A 147 -5.22 -17.50 -4.59
C GLY A 147 -4.27 -16.62 -3.81
N CYS A 148 -2.99 -16.93 -3.93
CA CYS A 148 -1.91 -16.19 -3.27
C CYS A 148 -0.71 -16.07 -4.21
N GLY A 149 0.23 -15.20 -3.87
CA GLY A 149 1.49 -15.07 -4.59
C GLY A 149 2.32 -16.36 -4.56
N ARG A 150 3.15 -16.55 -5.58
CA ARG A 150 4.10 -17.66 -5.60
C ARG A 150 5.08 -17.53 -4.45
N LEU A 151 5.52 -18.65 -3.91
CA LEU A 151 6.56 -18.72 -2.88
C LEU A 151 7.93 -18.70 -3.56
N PHE A 152 8.46 -17.50 -3.84
CA PHE A 152 9.81 -17.39 -4.42
C PHE A 152 10.90 -17.55 -3.39
N GLU A 153 10.68 -17.05 -2.17
CA GLU A 153 11.72 -16.99 -1.13
C GLU A 153 11.30 -17.65 0.17
N GLY A 154 10.02 -17.57 0.52
CA GLY A 154 9.49 -18.11 1.77
C GLY A 154 8.94 -19.52 1.67
N THR A 155 8.25 -19.96 2.74
CA THR A 155 7.70 -21.30 2.87
C THR A 155 6.17 -21.32 2.87
N ALA A 156 5.58 -22.50 2.62
CA ALA A 156 4.13 -22.69 2.68
C ALA A 156 3.57 -22.43 4.10
N GLU A 157 4.33 -22.76 5.13
CA GLU A 157 3.95 -22.52 6.53
C GLU A 157 3.88 -21.01 6.81
N GLN A 158 4.84 -20.21 6.31
CA GLN A 158 4.81 -18.76 6.43
C GLN A 158 3.59 -18.17 5.72
N MET A 159 3.35 -18.55 4.45
CA MET A 159 2.20 -18.09 3.70
C MET A 159 0.88 -18.49 4.37
N TYR A 160 0.78 -19.71 4.88
CA TYR A 160 -0.41 -20.16 5.61
C TYR A 160 -0.65 -19.32 6.88
N ALA A 161 0.38 -19.02 7.64
CA ALA A 161 0.27 -18.14 8.80
C ALA A 161 -0.22 -16.72 8.41
N ASN A 162 0.24 -16.18 7.28
CA ASN A 162 -0.24 -14.90 6.75
C ASN A 162 -1.72 -14.97 6.37
N MET A 163 -2.16 -16.06 5.71
CA MET A 163 -3.58 -16.25 5.40
C MET A 163 -4.43 -16.26 6.67
N GLN A 164 -3.97 -16.91 7.75
CA GLN A 164 -4.68 -16.90 9.05
C GLN A 164 -4.73 -15.47 9.65
N ARG A 165 -3.65 -14.69 9.55
CA ARG A 165 -3.63 -13.29 10.01
C ARG A 165 -4.64 -12.43 9.24
N ILE A 166 -4.66 -12.55 7.91
CA ILE A 166 -5.59 -11.78 7.05
C ILE A 166 -7.04 -12.23 7.29
N ALA A 167 -7.30 -13.54 7.40
CA ALA A 167 -8.62 -14.08 7.71
C ALA A 167 -9.13 -13.69 9.11
N GLY A 168 -8.24 -13.29 10.01
CA GLY A 168 -8.59 -12.78 11.34
C GLY A 168 -8.95 -11.28 11.35
N LEU A 169 -8.83 -10.57 10.23
CA LEU A 169 -9.29 -9.19 10.13
C LEU A 169 -10.83 -9.13 10.19
N PRO A 170 -11.41 -7.98 10.59
CA PRO A 170 -12.86 -7.79 10.54
C PRO A 170 -13.43 -8.07 9.15
N GLU A 171 -14.65 -8.65 9.08
CA GLU A 171 -15.28 -9.09 7.82
C GLU A 171 -15.55 -7.95 6.82
N ASP A 172 -15.60 -6.71 7.28
CA ASP A 172 -15.82 -5.51 6.49
C ASP A 172 -14.53 -4.88 5.95
N VAL A 173 -13.36 -5.46 6.24
CA VAL A 173 -12.09 -4.98 5.69
C VAL A 173 -12.01 -5.28 4.19
N ARG A 174 -11.78 -4.24 3.41
CA ARG A 174 -11.55 -4.34 1.96
C ARG A 174 -10.08 -4.65 1.69
N ILE A 175 -9.85 -5.70 0.92
CA ILE A 175 -8.49 -6.16 0.55
C ILE A 175 -8.12 -5.58 -0.82
N TYR A 176 -6.93 -4.98 -0.90
CA TYR A 176 -6.33 -4.42 -2.10
C TYR A 176 -5.05 -5.19 -2.40
N CYS A 177 -5.10 -6.04 -3.43
CA CYS A 177 -3.99 -6.91 -3.84
C CYS A 177 -3.19 -6.33 -5.00
N GLY A 178 -2.00 -6.91 -5.28
CA GLY A 178 -1.13 -6.46 -6.37
C GLY A 178 -1.61 -6.90 -7.75
N HIS A 179 -2.29 -8.03 -7.84
CA HIS A 179 -2.78 -8.64 -9.08
C HIS A 179 -4.21 -9.15 -8.99
#